data_7bb1d126f39db698dc9e73d7eef9ab2f
#
_entry.id   7bb1d126f39db698dc9e73d7eef9ab2f
#
_cell.length_a   1.000
_cell.length_b   1.000
_cell.length_c   1.000
_cell.angle_alpha   90.00
_cell.angle_beta   90.00
_cell.angle_gamma   90.00
#
_symmetry.space_group_name_H-M   'P 1'
#
loop_
_entity.id
_entity.type
_entity.pdbx_description
1 polymer ?
#
loop_
_entity_poly.entity_id
_entity_poly.type
_entity_poly.pdbx_seq_one_letter_code
_entity_poly.pdbx_strand_id
1 'polypeptide(L)'
;MNPAPFHIEPADGLITITAGHTPTSNIHHPESNYCRYYWVPVIGPAAWITWANLVAWLPNIDGPTIDINYPQLAASIGTRPARLTRTLSRIAAFHLAYTIPAEPSTLYLKRAAPTLSKRMLDALTETCPALAAAHDHMLTNAA
;
A
#
# COMPACT_ATOMS: atom_id res chain seq x y z
N MET A 1 6.72 11.38 19.70
CA MET A 1 7.73 10.41 19.24
C MET A 1 7.48 10.10 17.79
N ASN A 2 8.45 10.35 16.94
CA ASN A 2 8.30 10.01 15.54
C ASN A 2 8.40 8.50 15.35
N PRO A 3 7.53 7.89 14.52
CA PRO A 3 7.69 6.49 14.19
C PRO A 3 9.05 6.27 13.52
N ALA A 4 9.61 5.08 13.69
CA ALA A 4 10.83 4.71 13.00
C ALA A 4 10.63 4.87 11.49
N PRO A 5 11.59 5.47 10.77
CA PRO A 5 11.46 5.60 9.32
C PRO A 5 11.37 4.21 8.68
N PHE A 6 10.62 4.14 7.59
CA PHE A 6 10.54 2.90 6.82
C PHE A 6 11.93 2.53 6.32
N HIS A 7 12.31 1.30 6.56
CA HIS A 7 13.60 0.79 6.10
C HIS A 7 13.45 -0.68 5.73
N ILE A 8 13.80 -1.00 4.49
CA ILE A 8 13.81 -2.38 4.02
C ILE A 8 15.24 -2.73 3.59
N GLU A 9 15.71 -3.87 4.08
CA GLU A 9 17.06 -4.36 3.80
C GLU A 9 16.99 -5.85 3.49
N PRO A 10 17.13 -6.24 2.21
CA PRO A 10 17.12 -7.64 1.84
C PRO A 10 18.22 -8.41 2.57
N ALA A 11 17.90 -9.64 3.00
CA ALA A 11 18.86 -10.56 3.58
C ALA A 11 19.27 -11.56 2.51
N ASP A 12 20.55 -11.57 2.14
CA ASP A 12 21.06 -12.40 1.03
C ASP A 12 20.27 -12.18 -0.27
N GLY A 13 19.87 -10.92 -0.51
CA GLY A 13 19.10 -10.57 -1.69
C GLY A 13 17.61 -10.87 -1.61
N LEU A 14 17.15 -11.49 -0.52
CA LEU A 14 15.76 -11.91 -0.36
C LEU A 14 15.01 -11.00 0.61
N ILE A 15 13.73 -10.78 0.32
CA ILE A 15 12.80 -10.21 1.29
C ILE A 15 11.63 -11.17 1.50
N THR A 16 11.04 -11.09 2.68
CA THR A 16 9.84 -11.83 3.03
C THR A 16 8.66 -10.88 2.99
N ILE A 17 7.60 -11.26 2.28
CA ILE A 17 6.36 -10.48 2.23
C ILE A 17 5.30 -11.23 3.00
N THR A 18 4.63 -10.56 3.91
CA THR A 18 3.60 -11.16 4.74
C THR A 18 2.46 -10.18 4.99
N ALA A 19 1.30 -10.71 5.38
CA ALA A 19 0.17 -9.88 5.73
C ALA A 19 0.41 -9.17 7.06
N GLY A 20 0.23 -7.86 7.06
CA GLY A 20 0.23 -7.06 8.27
C GLY A 20 -1.17 -6.96 8.87
N HIS A 21 -1.26 -6.25 9.98
CA HIS A 21 -2.56 -5.99 10.61
C HIS A 21 -3.42 -5.12 9.70
N THR A 22 -4.64 -5.58 9.39
CA THR A 22 -5.62 -4.82 8.62
C THR A 22 -6.89 -4.71 9.45
N PRO A 23 -7.44 -3.49 9.65
CA PRO A 23 -8.72 -3.32 10.32
C PRO A 23 -9.82 -4.09 9.61
N THR A 24 -10.88 -4.43 10.34
CA THR A 24 -12.00 -5.20 9.78
C THR A 24 -13.18 -4.33 9.32
N SER A 25 -13.11 -3.02 9.56
CA SER A 25 -14.17 -2.08 9.18
C SER A 25 -13.61 -0.85 8.49
N ASN A 26 -14.44 -0.19 7.67
CA ASN A 26 -14.07 1.00 6.90
C ASN A 26 -12.82 0.77 6.04
N ILE A 27 -12.79 -0.40 5.39
CA ILE A 27 -11.67 -0.78 4.53
C ILE A 27 -12.17 -1.04 3.11
N HIS A 28 -11.26 -0.88 2.15
CA HIS A 28 -11.54 -1.03 0.73
C HIS A 28 -10.49 -1.92 0.08
N HIS A 29 -10.95 -2.87 -0.72
CA HIS A 29 -10.07 -3.76 -1.45
C HIS A 29 -9.21 -2.96 -2.45
N PRO A 30 -7.95 -3.36 -2.71
CA PRO A 30 -7.09 -2.64 -3.67
C PRO A 30 -7.69 -2.44 -5.05
N GLU A 31 -8.54 -3.38 -5.51
CA GLU A 31 -9.17 -3.32 -6.82
C GLU A 31 -10.55 -2.67 -6.80
N SER A 32 -10.99 -2.17 -5.65
CA SER A 32 -12.29 -1.53 -5.54
C SER A 32 -12.34 -0.20 -6.31
N ASN A 33 -13.55 0.21 -6.68
CA ASN A 33 -13.74 1.52 -7.30
C ASN A 33 -13.31 2.64 -6.36
N TYR A 34 -13.54 2.48 -5.06
CA TYR A 34 -13.10 3.47 -4.08
C TYR A 34 -11.59 3.71 -4.15
N CYS A 35 -10.78 2.64 -4.17
CA CYS A 35 -9.33 2.77 -4.25
C CYS A 35 -8.90 3.41 -5.57
N ARG A 36 -9.50 2.99 -6.68
CA ARG A 36 -9.16 3.54 -8.00
C ARG A 36 -9.44 5.03 -8.10
N TYR A 37 -10.56 5.50 -7.54
CA TYR A 37 -10.94 6.90 -7.65
C TYR A 37 -10.35 7.78 -6.56
N TYR A 38 -10.14 7.26 -5.36
CA TYR A 38 -9.75 8.07 -4.21
C TYR A 38 -8.32 7.84 -3.74
N TRP A 39 -7.84 6.59 -3.74
CA TRP A 39 -6.47 6.32 -3.32
C TRP A 39 -5.45 6.63 -4.42
N VAL A 40 -5.75 6.33 -5.67
CA VAL A 40 -4.81 6.58 -6.78
C VAL A 40 -4.39 8.04 -6.87
N PRO A 41 -5.30 9.04 -6.84
CA PRO A 41 -4.87 10.44 -6.87
C PRO A 41 -4.06 10.88 -5.65
N VAL A 42 -4.25 10.23 -4.51
CA VAL A 42 -3.55 10.59 -3.27
C VAL A 42 -2.17 9.98 -3.22
N ILE A 43 -2.05 8.69 -3.48
CA ILE A 43 -0.78 7.95 -3.34
C ILE A 43 0.04 7.94 -4.64
N GLY A 44 -0.62 8.10 -5.78
CA GLY A 44 -0.01 8.03 -7.10
C GLY A 44 -0.18 6.67 -7.76
N PRO A 45 -0.26 6.63 -9.11
CA PRO A 45 -0.53 5.39 -9.83
C PRO A 45 0.56 4.32 -9.66
N ALA A 46 1.83 4.71 -9.62
CA ALA A 46 2.91 3.75 -9.48
C ALA A 46 2.86 3.05 -8.12
N ALA A 47 2.65 3.80 -7.04
CA ALA A 47 2.56 3.25 -5.70
C ALA A 47 1.30 2.40 -5.55
N TRP A 48 0.17 2.84 -6.10
CA TRP A 48 -1.07 2.05 -6.04
C TRP A 48 -0.92 0.71 -6.77
N ILE A 49 -0.37 0.71 -8.00
CA ILE A 49 -0.17 -0.53 -8.77
C ILE A 49 0.76 -1.48 -8.02
N THR A 50 1.84 -0.95 -7.47
CA THR A 50 2.80 -1.75 -6.70
C THR A 50 2.13 -2.40 -5.50
N TRP A 51 1.41 -1.62 -4.71
CA TRP A 51 0.71 -2.14 -3.53
C TRP A 51 -0.35 -3.18 -3.92
N ALA A 52 -1.16 -2.89 -4.93
CA ALA A 52 -2.21 -3.82 -5.37
C ALA A 52 -1.63 -5.15 -5.87
N ASN A 53 -0.52 -5.10 -6.62
CA ASN A 53 0.13 -6.31 -7.09
C ASN A 53 0.73 -7.12 -5.95
N LEU A 54 1.37 -6.46 -4.98
CA LEU A 54 1.94 -7.15 -3.82
C LEU A 54 0.85 -7.80 -2.98
N VAL A 55 -0.27 -7.12 -2.76
CA VAL A 55 -1.41 -7.68 -2.02
C VAL A 55 -1.98 -8.89 -2.75
N ALA A 56 -2.08 -8.83 -4.09
CA ALA A 56 -2.58 -9.93 -4.89
C ALA A 56 -1.69 -11.18 -4.80
N TRP A 57 -0.40 -11.01 -4.51
CA TRP A 57 0.54 -12.11 -4.35
C TRP A 57 0.43 -12.78 -2.98
N LEU A 58 -0.10 -12.09 -1.98
CA LEU A 58 -0.27 -12.70 -0.67
C LEU A 58 -1.29 -13.83 -0.76
N PRO A 59 -1.01 -14.98 -0.10
CA PRO A 59 -1.97 -16.06 -0.07
C PRO A 59 -3.31 -15.58 0.49
N ASN A 60 -4.39 -16.02 -0.12
CA ASN A 60 -5.75 -15.65 0.31
C ASN A 60 -6.13 -16.25 1.67
N ILE A 61 -5.26 -17.03 2.24
CA ILE A 61 -5.49 -17.74 3.50
C ILE A 61 -4.37 -17.36 4.46
N ASP A 62 -4.58 -17.60 5.74
CA ASP A 62 -3.52 -17.56 6.74
C ASP A 62 -2.43 -18.54 6.35
N GLY A 63 -1.74 -18.18 5.33
CA GLY A 63 -0.75 -19.02 4.71
C GLY A 63 0.65 -18.52 4.91
N PRO A 64 1.62 -19.25 4.41
CA PRO A 64 3.01 -18.90 4.56
C PRO A 64 3.33 -17.58 3.87
N THR A 65 4.33 -16.93 4.38
CA THR A 65 4.95 -15.76 3.80
C THR A 65 5.54 -16.09 2.43
N ILE A 66 5.75 -15.08 1.61
CA ILE A 66 6.42 -15.20 0.33
C ILE A 66 7.84 -14.69 0.48
N ASP A 67 8.82 -15.54 0.17
CA ASP A 67 10.23 -15.12 0.10
C ASP A 67 10.59 -14.91 -1.36
N ILE A 68 11.09 -13.74 -1.69
CA ILE A 68 11.39 -13.39 -3.07
C ILE A 68 12.69 -12.60 -3.18
N ASN A 69 13.43 -12.87 -4.24
CA ASN A 69 14.60 -12.08 -4.60
C ASN A 69 14.21 -10.65 -4.93
N TYR A 70 14.84 -9.67 -4.30
CA TYR A 70 14.44 -8.28 -4.41
C TYR A 70 14.52 -7.72 -5.85
N PRO A 71 15.62 -7.95 -6.61
CA PRO A 71 15.65 -7.55 -8.01
C PRO A 71 14.56 -8.19 -8.86
N GLN A 72 14.21 -9.45 -8.60
CA GLN A 72 13.12 -10.13 -9.31
C GLN A 72 11.77 -9.51 -8.95
N LEU A 73 11.57 -9.14 -7.70
CA LEU A 73 10.36 -8.45 -7.29
C LEU A 73 10.21 -7.13 -8.03
N ALA A 74 11.28 -6.34 -8.09
CA ALA A 74 11.28 -5.08 -8.84
C ALA A 74 10.96 -5.31 -10.31
N ALA A 75 11.59 -6.30 -10.94
CA ALA A 75 11.36 -6.65 -12.34
C ALA A 75 9.92 -7.07 -12.59
N SER A 76 9.29 -7.78 -11.66
CA SER A 76 7.90 -8.24 -11.80
C SER A 76 6.89 -7.10 -11.85
N ILE A 77 7.27 -5.94 -11.32
CA ILE A 77 6.43 -4.73 -11.31
C ILE A 77 6.87 -3.77 -12.43
N GLY A 78 7.91 -4.13 -13.18
CA GLY A 78 8.42 -3.30 -14.26
C GLY A 78 9.32 -2.16 -13.79
N THR A 79 10.02 -2.35 -12.67
CA THR A 79 10.88 -1.31 -12.10
C THR A 79 12.24 -1.87 -11.69
N ARG A 80 13.07 -1.03 -11.10
CA ARG A 80 14.40 -1.38 -10.59
C ARG A 80 14.40 -1.36 -9.05
N PRO A 81 15.33 -2.09 -8.40
CA PRO A 81 15.38 -2.13 -6.94
C PRO A 81 15.37 -0.78 -6.24
N ALA A 82 16.15 0.18 -6.73
CA ALA A 82 16.20 1.50 -6.10
C ALA A 82 14.87 2.24 -6.20
N ARG A 83 14.17 2.12 -7.33
CA ARG A 83 12.86 2.74 -7.52
C ARG A 83 11.80 1.99 -6.71
N LEU A 84 11.88 0.68 -6.64
CA LEU A 84 10.99 -0.11 -5.80
C LEU A 84 11.09 0.33 -4.34
N THR A 85 12.31 0.50 -3.84
CA THR A 85 12.52 0.96 -2.45
C THR A 85 11.84 2.31 -2.20
N ARG A 86 11.97 3.25 -3.14
CA ARG A 86 11.30 4.55 -3.02
C ARG A 86 9.78 4.42 -3.06
N THR A 87 9.27 3.56 -3.93
CA THR A 87 7.84 3.32 -4.03
C THR A 87 7.30 2.67 -2.76
N LEU A 88 8.02 1.70 -2.20
CA LEU A 88 7.65 1.08 -0.93
C LEU A 88 7.66 2.09 0.22
N SER A 89 8.63 2.99 0.24
CA SER A 89 8.68 4.07 1.24
C SER A 89 7.44 4.95 1.15
N ARG A 90 6.98 5.26 -0.06
CA ARG A 90 5.76 6.04 -0.25
C ARG A 90 4.52 5.27 0.23
N ILE A 91 4.43 3.99 -0.10
CA ILE A 91 3.32 3.13 0.37
C ILE A 91 3.31 3.10 1.91
N ALA A 92 4.48 2.98 2.52
CA ALA A 92 4.62 2.99 3.99
C ALA A 92 4.25 4.34 4.60
N ALA A 93 4.55 5.45 3.92
CA ALA A 93 4.17 6.78 4.38
C ALA A 93 2.65 6.94 4.48
N PHE A 94 1.90 6.20 3.68
CA PHE A 94 0.43 6.16 3.74
C PHE A 94 -0.10 5.02 4.60
N HIS A 95 0.76 4.35 5.36
CA HIS A 95 0.42 3.29 6.30
C HIS A 95 -0.19 2.04 5.67
N LEU A 96 0.08 1.79 4.40
CA LEU A 96 -0.37 0.57 3.71
C LEU A 96 0.65 -0.56 3.78
N ALA A 97 1.86 -0.26 4.22
CA ALA A 97 2.93 -1.24 4.46
C ALA A 97 3.83 -0.74 5.58
N TYR A 98 4.56 -1.66 6.21
CA TYR A 98 5.53 -1.27 7.23
C TYR A 98 6.63 -2.34 7.36
N THR A 99 7.73 -1.94 7.98
CA THR A 99 8.78 -2.84 8.42
C THR A 99 8.96 -2.68 9.92
N ILE A 100 9.51 -3.71 10.55
CA ILE A 100 9.85 -3.69 11.98
C ILE A 100 11.38 -3.60 12.07
N PRO A 101 11.95 -2.70 12.90
CA PRO A 101 13.41 -2.55 12.96
C PRO A 101 14.18 -3.84 13.23
N ALA A 102 13.62 -4.77 14.01
CA ALA A 102 14.23 -6.05 14.28
C ALA A 102 14.18 -7.02 13.09
N GLU A 103 13.36 -6.72 12.09
CA GLU A 103 13.13 -7.58 10.92
C GLU A 103 13.18 -6.76 9.63
N PRO A 104 14.33 -6.16 9.27
CA PRO A 104 14.41 -5.24 8.14
C PRO A 104 14.22 -5.90 6.77
N SER A 105 14.30 -7.23 6.70
CA SER A 105 14.05 -7.97 5.47
C SER A 105 12.61 -8.46 5.31
N THR A 106 11.72 -8.11 6.23
CA THR A 106 10.31 -8.49 6.18
C THR A 106 9.45 -7.28 5.91
N LEU A 107 8.65 -7.36 4.85
CA LEU A 107 7.67 -6.34 4.48
C LEU A 107 6.27 -6.80 4.88
N TYR A 108 5.63 -6.04 5.74
CA TYR A 108 4.26 -6.28 6.18
C TYR A 108 3.33 -5.42 5.34
N LEU A 109 2.31 -6.04 4.73
CA LEU A 109 1.34 -5.35 3.88
C LEU A 109 -0.05 -5.39 4.49
N LYS A 110 -0.73 -4.25 4.49
CA LYS A 110 -2.18 -4.25 4.71
C LYS A 110 -2.86 -4.78 3.46
N ARG A 111 -3.87 -5.64 3.65
CA ARG A 111 -4.59 -6.25 2.53
C ARG A 111 -5.67 -5.36 1.95
N ALA A 112 -6.04 -4.29 2.64
CA ALA A 112 -7.07 -3.36 2.22
C ALA A 112 -6.73 -1.97 2.71
N ALA A 113 -7.21 -0.95 1.98
CA ALA A 113 -6.98 0.44 2.32
C ALA A 113 -8.13 0.98 3.16
N PRO A 114 -7.85 1.85 4.15
CA PRO A 114 -8.90 2.52 4.90
C PRO A 114 -9.59 3.58 4.06
N THR A 115 -10.73 4.06 4.52
CA THR A 115 -11.32 5.27 3.99
C THR A 115 -10.34 6.43 4.18
N LEU A 116 -10.26 7.32 3.20
CA LEU A 116 -9.35 8.47 3.27
C LEU A 116 -9.61 9.29 4.52
N SER A 117 -8.53 9.72 5.16
CA SER A 117 -8.63 10.63 6.31
C SER A 117 -9.12 12.01 5.86
N LYS A 118 -9.61 12.81 6.80
CA LYS A 118 -10.00 14.19 6.52
C LYS A 118 -8.87 14.97 5.88
N ARG A 119 -7.64 14.79 6.35
CA ARG A 119 -6.46 15.46 5.80
C ARG A 119 -6.25 15.12 4.34
N MET A 120 -6.40 13.85 3.99
CA MET A 120 -6.26 13.40 2.59
C MET A 120 -7.38 13.96 1.72
N LEU A 121 -8.61 13.99 2.23
CA LEU A 121 -9.75 14.57 1.51
C LEU A 121 -9.59 16.07 1.31
N ASP A 122 -9.08 16.79 2.31
CA ASP A 122 -8.82 18.23 2.19
C ASP A 122 -7.78 18.50 1.10
N ALA A 123 -6.72 17.69 1.05
CA ALA A 123 -5.72 17.80 -0.01
C ALA A 123 -6.34 17.51 -1.38
N LEU A 124 -7.20 16.50 -1.48
CA LEU A 124 -7.89 16.16 -2.73
C LEU A 124 -8.82 17.28 -3.18
N THR A 125 -9.46 17.97 -2.23
CA THR A 125 -10.33 19.11 -2.54
C THR A 125 -9.57 20.20 -3.27
N GLU A 126 -8.32 20.42 -2.96
CA GLU A 126 -7.48 21.43 -3.63
C GLU A 126 -7.15 21.05 -5.07
N THR A 127 -6.97 19.77 -5.35
CA THR A 127 -6.53 19.29 -6.67
C THR A 127 -7.69 18.80 -7.53
N CYS A 128 -8.72 18.23 -6.93
CA CYS A 128 -9.86 17.67 -7.65
C CYS A 128 -11.13 17.82 -6.81
N PRO A 129 -11.69 19.07 -6.73
CA PRO A 129 -12.83 19.35 -5.87
C PRO A 129 -14.09 18.54 -6.24
N ALA A 130 -14.30 18.25 -7.52
CA ALA A 130 -15.46 17.46 -7.94
C ALA A 130 -15.43 16.05 -7.37
N LEU A 131 -14.26 15.42 -7.37
CA LEU A 131 -14.10 14.08 -6.83
C LEU A 131 -14.27 14.09 -5.32
N ALA A 132 -13.68 15.06 -4.63
CA ALA A 132 -13.81 15.19 -3.19
C ALA A 132 -15.28 15.43 -2.78
N ALA A 133 -16.02 16.22 -3.54
CA ALA A 133 -17.44 16.48 -3.28
C ALA A 133 -18.30 15.23 -3.42
N ALA A 134 -17.91 14.29 -4.30
CA ALA A 134 -18.64 13.05 -4.52
C ALA A 134 -18.29 11.94 -3.52
N HIS A 135 -17.34 12.17 -2.61
CA HIS A 135 -16.79 11.14 -1.73
C HIS A 135 -17.86 10.45 -0.87
N ASP A 136 -18.73 11.23 -0.21
CA ASP A 136 -19.75 10.64 0.65
C ASP A 136 -20.73 9.78 -0.14
N HIS A 137 -21.06 10.21 -1.34
CA HIS A 137 -21.94 9.45 -2.23
C HIS A 137 -21.27 8.12 -2.64
N MET A 138 -19.98 8.15 -2.95
CA MET A 138 -19.22 6.93 -3.29
C MET A 138 -19.15 5.98 -2.12
N LEU A 139 -18.98 6.47 -0.90
CA LEU A 139 -18.97 5.61 0.29
C LEU A 139 -20.33 4.91 0.47
N THR A 140 -21.41 5.61 0.25
CA THR A 140 -22.76 5.06 0.38
C THR A 140 -23.03 3.95 -0.63
N ASN A 141 -22.46 4.08 -1.85
CA ASN A 141 -22.69 3.14 -2.95
C ASN A 141 -21.57 2.11 -3.12
N ALA A 142 -20.51 2.18 -2.33
CA ALA A 142 -19.34 1.29 -2.44
C ALA A 142 -19.46 0.06 -1.53
N ALA A 143 -20.65 -0.41 -1.32
CA ALA A 143 -20.89 -1.59 -0.51
C ALA A 143 -20.39 -2.86 -1.22
#